data_39a8c024eb1071c2b678183b6c5b7a44
#
_entry.id   39a8c024eb1071c2b678183b6c5b7a44
#
_cell.length_a   1.000
_cell.length_b   1.000
_cell.length_c   1.000
_cell.angle_alpha   90.00
_cell.angle_beta   90.00
_cell.angle_gamma   90.00
#
_symmetry.space_group_name_H-M   'P 1'
#
loop_
_entity.id
_entity.type
_entity.pdbx_description
1 polymer ?
#
loop_
_entity_poly.entity_id
_entity_poly.type
_entity_poly.pdbx_seq_one_letter_code
_entity_poly.pdbx_strand_id
1 'polypeptide(L)'
;MKMKVLNVGLVKGRHNLPVEFYVYNEIKDVLDFDALLLGAIKFFKEHSNNNQIEYNLYITGLTPATIAVIRAFSLTANEGDRLTFYHYDREADSFKKQYGFVVGFDSKFNFTYLI
;
A
#
# COMPACT_ATOMS: atom_id res chain seq x y z
N MET A 1 -11.19 4.99 -18.56
CA MET A 1 -11.76 4.45 -17.31
C MET A 1 -11.12 5.16 -16.13
N LYS A 2 -11.92 5.61 -15.19
CA LYS A 2 -11.40 6.30 -14.01
C LYS A 2 -10.69 5.32 -13.09
N MET A 3 -9.51 5.72 -12.62
CA MET A 3 -8.80 4.99 -11.59
C MET A 3 -9.43 5.26 -10.23
N LYS A 4 -9.70 4.22 -9.47
CA LYS A 4 -10.16 4.36 -8.10
C LYS A 4 -8.96 4.64 -7.20
N VAL A 5 -9.11 5.58 -6.27
CA VAL A 5 -8.05 5.96 -5.34
C VAL A 5 -8.46 5.56 -3.92
N LEU A 6 -7.60 4.82 -3.24
CA LEU A 6 -7.79 4.46 -1.84
C LEU A 6 -6.67 5.04 -1.00
N ASN A 7 -7.03 5.76 0.05
CA ASN A 7 -6.07 6.28 1.02
C ASN A 7 -5.99 5.31 2.18
N VAL A 8 -4.80 4.78 2.45
CA VAL A 8 -4.60 3.62 3.29
C VAL A 8 -3.52 3.89 4.34
N GLY A 9 -3.83 3.58 5.59
CA GLY A 9 -2.85 3.55 6.68
C GLY A 9 -2.40 2.13 6.97
N LEU A 10 -1.32 1.98 7.75
CA LEU A 10 -0.82 0.66 8.11
C LEU A 10 -1.69 0.03 9.19
N VAL A 11 -1.68 0.57 10.38
CA VAL A 11 -2.41 -0.03 11.51
C VAL A 11 -3.34 0.99 12.14
N LYS A 12 -4.54 0.54 12.44
CA LYS A 12 -5.58 1.38 13.02
C LYS A 12 -5.21 1.82 14.43
N GLY A 13 -5.51 3.08 14.75
CA GLY A 13 -5.42 3.60 16.12
C GLY A 13 -4.08 4.15 16.54
N ARG A 14 -3.04 4.06 15.72
CA ARG A 14 -1.71 4.59 16.09
C ARG A 14 -1.54 6.07 15.81
N HIS A 15 -2.05 6.52 14.68
CA HIS A 15 -1.91 7.90 14.23
C HIS A 15 -3.22 8.39 13.65
N ASN A 16 -3.43 9.67 13.74
CA ASN A 16 -4.59 10.30 13.09
C ASN A 16 -4.21 10.64 11.65
N LEU A 17 -4.66 9.82 10.72
CA LEU A 17 -4.30 9.91 9.31
C LEU A 17 -5.54 10.25 8.46
N PRO A 18 -5.35 10.94 7.33
CA PRO A 18 -6.45 11.22 6.39
C PRO A 18 -6.72 10.02 5.50
N VAL A 19 -7.10 8.89 6.12
CA VAL A 19 -7.31 7.63 5.39
C VAL A 19 -8.67 7.06 5.70
N GLU A 20 -9.22 6.28 4.76
CA GLU A 20 -10.48 5.56 4.90
C GLU A 20 -10.27 4.12 5.30
N PHE A 21 -9.10 3.56 5.01
CA PHE A 21 -8.82 2.14 5.21
C PHE A 21 -7.49 1.95 5.92
N TYR A 22 -7.38 0.82 6.64
CA TYR A 22 -6.14 0.38 7.25
C TYR A 22 -5.85 -1.05 6.81
N VAL A 23 -4.58 -1.35 6.54
CA VAL A 23 -4.18 -2.71 6.18
C VAL A 23 -4.41 -3.66 7.35
N TYR A 24 -4.09 -3.21 8.56
CA TYR A 24 -4.21 -4.02 9.77
C TYR A 24 -5.12 -3.36 10.79
N ASN A 25 -6.05 -4.12 11.36
CA ASN A 25 -6.83 -3.65 12.51
C ASN A 25 -5.95 -3.56 13.76
N GLU A 26 -5.08 -4.54 13.92
CA GLU A 26 -4.06 -4.53 14.96
C GLU A 26 -2.87 -5.35 14.49
N ILE A 27 -1.71 -5.11 15.09
CA ILE A 27 -0.51 -5.91 14.87
C ILE A 27 -0.06 -6.42 16.23
N LYS A 28 -0.17 -7.73 16.45
CA LYS A 28 0.18 -8.34 17.74
C LYS A 28 1.67 -8.48 17.91
N ASP A 29 2.37 -8.86 16.85
CA ASP A 29 3.82 -9.05 16.85
C ASP A 29 4.38 -8.48 15.55
N VAL A 30 5.12 -7.38 15.66
CA VAL A 30 5.68 -6.69 14.49
C VAL A 30 6.78 -7.48 13.80
N LEU A 31 7.24 -8.58 14.42
CA LEU A 31 8.25 -9.46 13.84
C LEU A 31 7.67 -10.77 13.31
N ASP A 32 6.37 -10.95 13.39
CA ASP A 32 5.70 -12.07 12.75
C ASP A 32 5.49 -11.74 11.27
N PHE A 33 6.53 -11.94 10.49
CA PHE A 33 6.55 -11.51 9.09
C PHE A 33 5.52 -12.24 8.24
N ASP A 34 5.27 -13.51 8.52
CA ASP A 34 4.28 -14.29 7.78
C ASP A 34 2.86 -13.76 8.04
N ALA A 35 2.54 -13.46 9.29
CA ALA A 35 1.23 -12.89 9.62
C ALA A 35 1.06 -11.51 8.99
N LEU A 36 2.10 -10.68 8.98
CA LEU A 36 2.04 -9.38 8.32
C LEU A 36 1.78 -9.51 6.82
N LEU A 37 2.48 -10.43 6.16
CA LEU A 37 2.31 -10.65 4.73
C LEU A 37 0.90 -11.16 4.42
N LEU A 38 0.42 -12.16 5.16
CA LEU A 38 -0.92 -12.72 4.94
C LEU A 38 -2.01 -11.68 5.15
N GLY A 39 -1.87 -10.84 6.18
CA GLY A 39 -2.82 -9.76 6.42
C GLY A 39 -2.86 -8.74 5.30
N ALA A 40 -1.70 -8.38 4.77
CA ALA A 40 -1.63 -7.44 3.65
C ALA A 40 -2.19 -8.05 2.36
N ILE A 41 -1.91 -9.32 2.11
CA ILE A 41 -2.49 -10.03 0.96
C ILE A 41 -4.01 -10.02 1.05
N LYS A 42 -4.55 -10.33 2.23
CA LYS A 42 -6.00 -10.31 2.45
C LYS A 42 -6.58 -8.93 2.17
N PHE A 43 -5.93 -7.87 2.63
CA PHE A 43 -6.37 -6.51 2.38
C PHE A 43 -6.49 -6.22 0.89
N PHE A 44 -5.45 -6.52 0.12
CA PHE A 44 -5.48 -6.26 -1.33
C PHE A 44 -6.52 -7.10 -2.04
N LYS A 45 -6.68 -8.37 -1.65
CA LYS A 45 -7.69 -9.22 -2.25
C LYS A 45 -9.12 -8.73 -1.98
N GLU A 46 -9.36 -8.19 -0.80
CA GLU A 46 -10.68 -7.66 -0.45
C GLU A 46 -11.00 -6.38 -1.23
N HIS A 47 -10.01 -5.60 -1.59
CA HIS A 47 -10.21 -4.34 -2.31
C HIS A 47 -10.02 -4.47 -3.81
N SER A 48 -9.39 -5.54 -4.26
CA SER A 48 -9.15 -5.77 -5.68
C SER A 48 -10.47 -6.02 -6.41
N ASN A 49 -10.60 -5.40 -7.56
CA ASN A 49 -11.72 -5.64 -8.46
C ASN A 49 -11.21 -5.52 -9.90
N ASN A 50 -12.10 -5.47 -10.88
CA ASN A 50 -11.70 -5.39 -12.27
C ASN A 50 -11.27 -3.99 -12.70
N ASN A 51 -11.33 -3.01 -11.81
CA ASN A 51 -10.88 -1.64 -12.07
C ASN A 51 -9.46 -1.44 -11.56
N GLN A 52 -8.76 -0.49 -12.17
CA GLN A 52 -7.45 -0.08 -11.69
C GLN A 52 -7.59 0.70 -10.38
N ILE A 53 -6.70 0.43 -9.45
CA ILE A 53 -6.71 1.07 -8.13
C ILE A 53 -5.35 1.70 -7.87
N GLU A 54 -5.37 2.96 -7.44
CA GLU A 54 -4.20 3.61 -6.87
C GLU A 54 -4.30 3.55 -5.35
N TYR A 55 -3.37 2.84 -4.74
CA TYR A 55 -3.28 2.77 -3.28
C TYR A 55 -2.30 3.82 -2.80
N ASN A 56 -2.78 4.76 -2.00
CA ASN A 56 -1.94 5.77 -1.36
C ASN A 56 -1.66 5.30 0.06
N LEU A 57 -0.46 4.79 0.30
CA LEU A 57 -0.06 4.26 1.59
C LEU A 57 0.63 5.35 2.42
N TYR A 58 0.04 5.68 3.55
CA TYR A 58 0.58 6.66 4.48
C TYR A 58 1.55 5.95 5.42
N ILE A 59 2.83 6.27 5.30
CA ILE A 59 3.91 5.62 6.04
C ILE A 59 4.01 6.19 7.44
N THR A 60 3.97 5.33 8.45
CA THR A 60 3.97 5.74 9.85
C THR A 60 5.00 4.98 10.69
N GLY A 61 6.10 4.58 10.11
CA GLY A 61 7.06 3.70 10.75
C GLY A 61 6.68 2.24 10.53
N LEU A 62 6.98 1.36 11.47
CA LEU A 62 6.68 -0.06 11.36
C LEU A 62 7.22 -0.66 10.06
N THR A 63 8.54 -0.59 9.90
CA THR A 63 9.21 -1.03 8.68
C THR A 63 8.83 -2.45 8.25
N PRO A 64 8.76 -3.46 9.13
CA PRO A 64 8.34 -4.79 8.70
C PRO A 64 6.94 -4.83 8.08
N ALA A 65 6.01 -4.06 8.62
CA ALA A 65 4.66 -3.97 8.05
C ALA A 65 4.67 -3.29 6.68
N THR A 66 5.45 -2.22 6.54
CA THR A 66 5.58 -1.53 5.25
C THR A 66 6.15 -2.47 4.18
N ILE A 67 7.18 -3.22 4.52
CA ILE A 67 7.76 -4.21 3.60
C ILE A 67 6.72 -5.27 3.22
N ALA A 68 5.95 -5.76 4.20
CA ALA A 68 4.92 -6.74 3.93
C ALA A 68 3.86 -6.22 2.96
N VAL A 69 3.47 -4.95 3.10
CA VAL A 69 2.51 -4.33 2.18
C VAL A 69 3.08 -4.26 0.76
N ILE A 70 4.32 -3.85 0.62
CA ILE A 70 4.97 -3.79 -0.70
C ILE A 70 5.01 -5.18 -1.34
N ARG A 71 5.41 -6.20 -0.58
CA ARG A 71 5.43 -7.57 -1.08
C ARG A 71 4.05 -8.06 -1.48
N ALA A 72 3.06 -7.83 -0.63
CA ALA A 72 1.69 -8.23 -0.90
C ALA A 72 1.15 -7.54 -2.15
N PHE A 73 1.43 -6.25 -2.32
CA PHE A 73 1.03 -5.53 -3.53
C PHE A 73 1.62 -6.21 -4.77
N SER A 74 2.92 -6.50 -4.75
CA SER A 74 3.57 -7.12 -5.91
C SER A 74 3.03 -8.52 -6.22
N LEU A 75 2.50 -9.22 -5.22
CA LEU A 75 1.93 -10.56 -5.40
C LEU A 75 0.48 -10.55 -5.87
N THR A 76 -0.27 -9.48 -5.63
CA THR A 76 -1.72 -9.46 -5.83
C THR A 76 -2.21 -8.42 -6.82
N ALA A 77 -1.41 -7.43 -7.13
CA ALA A 77 -1.86 -6.29 -7.93
C ALA A 77 -2.20 -6.69 -9.36
N ASN A 78 -3.23 -6.05 -9.89
CA ASN A 78 -3.64 -6.21 -11.27
C ASN A 78 -2.90 -5.20 -12.16
N GLU A 79 -2.86 -5.47 -13.45
CA GLU A 79 -2.28 -4.53 -14.41
C GLU A 79 -2.91 -3.15 -14.24
N GLY A 80 -2.06 -2.13 -14.13
CA GLY A 80 -2.48 -0.75 -13.98
C GLY A 80 -2.67 -0.30 -12.55
N ASP A 81 -2.63 -1.22 -11.58
CA ASP A 81 -2.67 -0.81 -10.17
C ASP A 81 -1.41 -0.04 -9.79
N ARG A 82 -1.55 0.88 -8.86
CA ARG A 82 -0.45 1.72 -8.38
C ARG A 82 -0.33 1.67 -6.88
N LEU A 83 0.89 1.74 -6.40
CA LEU A 83 1.20 1.91 -4.98
C LEU A 83 2.05 3.16 -4.83
N THR A 84 1.51 4.15 -4.14
CA THR A 84 2.16 5.45 -3.92
C THR A 84 2.29 5.66 -2.42
N PHE A 85 3.36 6.31 -2.00
CA PHE A 85 3.67 6.49 -0.59
C PHE A 85 3.51 7.94 -0.19
N TYR A 86 3.03 8.17 1.03
CA TYR A 86 2.95 9.50 1.61
C TYR A 86 3.70 9.50 2.93
N HIS A 87 4.61 10.45 3.08
CA HIS A 87 5.45 10.61 4.26
C HIS A 87 5.08 11.90 4.97
N TYR A 88 4.95 11.85 6.28
CA TYR A 88 4.72 13.05 7.05
C TYR A 88 6.00 13.88 7.13
N ASP A 89 5.90 15.14 6.73
CA ASP A 89 6.96 16.12 6.86
C ASP A 89 6.64 16.99 8.08
N ARG A 90 7.37 16.78 9.16
CA ARG A 90 7.11 17.44 10.43
C ARG A 90 7.29 18.95 10.33
N GLU A 91 8.28 19.42 9.58
CA GLU A 91 8.55 20.85 9.45
C GLU A 91 7.44 21.56 8.71
N ALA A 92 6.91 20.97 7.65
CA ALA A 92 5.83 21.55 6.86
C ALA A 92 4.45 21.19 7.40
N ASP A 93 4.35 20.29 8.37
CA ASP A 93 3.08 19.74 8.87
C ASP A 93 2.17 19.29 7.74
N SER A 94 2.74 18.52 6.82
CA SER A 94 2.02 18.02 5.66
C SER A 94 2.61 16.70 5.20
N PHE A 95 1.90 16.02 4.31
CA PHE A 95 2.37 14.76 3.74
C PHE A 95 3.01 15.01 2.38
N LYS A 96 4.15 14.38 2.15
CA LYS A 96 4.89 14.46 0.90
C LYS A 96 4.75 13.15 0.15
N LYS A 97 4.44 13.26 -1.12
CA LYS A 97 4.22 12.14 -2.01
C LYS A 97 5.54 11.57 -2.53
N GLN A 98 5.64 10.25 -2.50
CA GLN A 98 6.72 9.52 -3.14
C GLN A 98 6.09 8.47 -4.05
N TYR A 99 6.40 8.53 -5.34
CA TYR A 99 5.93 7.51 -6.27
C TYR A 99 6.59 6.17 -5.97
N GLY A 100 5.79 5.12 -5.97
CA GLY A 100 6.26 3.76 -5.74
C GLY A 100 6.23 2.93 -7.01
N PHE A 101 5.16 2.18 -7.20
CA PHE A 101 5.10 1.17 -8.25
C PHE A 101 3.85 1.32 -9.09
N VAL A 102 3.98 1.07 -10.38
CA VAL A 102 2.86 0.84 -11.30
C VAL A 102 3.02 -0.56 -11.86
N VAL A 103 1.95 -1.35 -11.80
CA VAL A 103 1.94 -2.68 -12.40
C VAL A 103 1.54 -2.56 -13.86
N GLY A 104 2.35 -3.12 -14.75
CA GLY A 104 2.06 -3.09 -16.17
C GLY A 104 2.83 -4.17 -16.89
N PHE A 105 2.53 -4.36 -18.17
CA PHE A 105 3.25 -5.29 -19.02
C PHE A 105 4.03 -4.51 -20.05
N ASP A 106 5.32 -4.81 -20.15
CA ASP A 106 6.11 -4.34 -21.28
C ASP A 106 5.91 -5.31 -22.45
N SER A 107 6.65 -5.08 -23.54
CA SER A 107 6.55 -5.92 -24.72
C SER A 107 7.00 -7.36 -24.49
N LYS A 108 7.63 -7.65 -23.35
CA LYS A 108 8.11 -8.98 -22.97
C LYS A 108 7.32 -9.56 -21.81
N PHE A 109 6.17 -8.95 -21.46
CA PHE A 109 5.31 -9.35 -20.36
C PHE A 109 5.98 -9.18 -18.99
N ASN A 110 6.99 -8.35 -18.88
CA ASN A 110 7.50 -7.91 -17.60
C ASN A 110 6.64 -6.77 -17.06
N PHE A 111 6.45 -6.75 -15.78
CA PHE A 111 5.60 -5.75 -15.15
C PHE A 111 6.19 -5.34 -13.81
N THR A 112 5.64 -4.30 -13.24
CA THR A 112 6.07 -3.57 -12.06
C THR A 112 7.20 -2.61 -12.39
N TYR A 113 6.82 -1.36 -12.58
CA TYR A 113 7.74 -0.28 -12.87
C TYR A 113 7.90 0.61 -11.65
N LEU A 114 9.14 0.99 -11.38
CA LEU A 114 9.41 2.03 -10.41
C LEU A 114 9.21 3.39 -11.10
N ILE A 115 8.41 4.22 -10.51
CA ILE A 115 8.13 5.55 -11.04
C ILE A 115 9.05 6.57 -10.40
#